data_c4b2c86fe3101536af791b39a5689b5d
#
_entry.id   c4b2c86fe3101536af791b39a5689b5d
#
_cell.length_a   1.000
_cell.length_b   1.000
_cell.length_c   1.000
_cell.angle_alpha   90.00
_cell.angle_beta   90.00
_cell.angle_gamma   90.00
#
_symmetry.space_group_name_H-M   'P 1'
#
loop_
_entity.id
_entity.type
_entity.pdbx_description
1 polymer ?
#
loop_
_entity_poly.entity_id
_entity_poly.type
_entity_poly.pdbx_seq_one_letter_code
_entity_poly.pdbx_strand_id
1 'polypeptide(L)'
;MGFINFIAELLKDPRTAIASWIAAGPLMAYGCVFLIIFIETGVVFFPFLPGDSLLFASGFFAHNGGFNIVALLAVAWSAAILGDQCNFMIGHFFGRKIIASGKVKAMTPERIKKSEDFLDKWGHLAIFLGRFFPFIRTFVPFIAGMGGMHWRNFVIFNVLGGITWSTVFTLLGYFFGGIPFVQEHFELLIIGIVAVSIIPTVVGLVKAKLGKKNV
;
A
#
# COMPACT_ATOMS: atom_id res chain seq x y z
N MET A 1 13.48 6.48 18.54
CA MET A 1 13.73 6.44 17.07
C MET A 1 12.62 7.19 16.36
N GLY A 2 12.94 8.09 15.42
CA GLY A 2 11.90 8.77 14.65
C GLY A 2 11.27 7.82 13.61
N PHE A 3 10.00 8.07 13.24
CA PHE A 3 9.25 7.29 12.23
C PHE A 3 10.04 7.08 10.93
N ILE A 4 10.79 8.09 10.49
CA ILE A 4 11.63 7.99 9.28
C ILE A 4 12.73 6.95 9.41
N ASN A 5 13.39 6.86 10.58
CA ASN A 5 14.42 5.85 10.82
C ASN A 5 13.84 4.44 10.87
N PHE A 6 12.63 4.29 11.44
CA PHE A 6 11.90 3.03 11.47
C PHE A 6 11.56 2.52 10.06
N ILE A 7 11.08 3.40 9.17
CA ILE A 7 10.82 3.05 7.77
C ILE A 7 12.13 2.76 7.01
N ALA A 8 13.19 3.54 7.29
CA ALA A 8 14.50 3.32 6.65
C ALA A 8 15.11 1.96 7.04
N GLU A 9 14.95 1.52 8.29
CA GLU A 9 15.35 0.18 8.74
C GLU A 9 14.57 -0.92 8.01
N LEU A 10 13.24 -0.78 7.93
CA LEU A 10 12.38 -1.72 7.20
C LEU A 10 12.77 -1.84 5.72
N LEU A 11 13.13 -0.72 5.08
CA LEU A 11 13.55 -0.72 3.67
C LEU A 11 14.95 -1.28 3.45
N LYS A 12 15.86 -1.13 4.43
CA LYS A 12 17.24 -1.64 4.35
C LYS A 12 17.34 -3.13 4.63
N ASP A 13 16.66 -3.58 5.68
CA ASP A 13 16.67 -4.97 6.12
C ASP A 13 15.29 -5.36 6.69
N PRO A 14 14.33 -5.70 5.82
CA PRO A 14 12.99 -6.11 6.22
C PRO A 14 12.99 -7.35 7.12
N ARG A 15 13.96 -8.25 6.91
CA ARG A 15 14.07 -9.50 7.68
C ARG A 15 14.38 -9.21 9.15
N THR A 16 15.44 -8.46 9.41
CA THR A 16 15.85 -8.09 10.77
C THR A 16 14.81 -7.19 11.44
N ALA A 17 14.20 -6.24 10.70
CA ALA A 17 13.15 -5.39 11.23
C ALA A 17 11.95 -6.20 11.73
N ILE A 18 11.38 -7.08 10.90
CA ILE A 18 10.22 -7.91 11.27
C ILE A 18 10.58 -8.89 12.40
N ALA A 19 11.76 -9.52 12.35
CA ALA A 19 12.23 -10.41 13.41
C ALA A 19 12.34 -9.68 14.76
N SER A 20 12.80 -8.43 14.78
CA SER A 20 12.86 -7.61 15.97
C SER A 20 11.49 -7.29 16.56
N TRP A 21 10.49 -7.04 15.70
CA TRP A 21 9.11 -6.80 16.14
C TRP A 21 8.49 -8.06 16.75
N ILE A 22 8.74 -9.23 16.14
CA ILE A 22 8.29 -10.53 16.65
C ILE A 22 8.92 -10.80 18.03
N ALA A 23 10.24 -10.55 18.18
CA ALA A 23 10.95 -10.70 19.43
C ALA A 23 10.46 -9.75 20.53
N ALA A 24 10.00 -8.55 20.16
CA ALA A 24 9.41 -7.58 21.09
C ALA A 24 7.98 -7.95 21.54
N GLY A 25 7.37 -8.95 20.93
CA GLY A 25 6.09 -9.52 21.31
C GLY A 25 4.96 -9.27 20.31
N PRO A 26 3.84 -10.01 20.46
CA PRO A 26 2.75 -10.01 19.47
C PRO A 26 2.15 -8.62 19.24
N LEU A 27 1.93 -7.84 20.30
CA LEU A 27 1.35 -6.50 20.16
C LEU A 27 2.20 -5.58 19.28
N MET A 28 3.53 -5.64 19.46
CA MET A 28 4.45 -4.85 18.63
C MET A 28 4.45 -5.35 17.19
N ALA A 29 4.55 -6.66 16.98
CA ALA A 29 4.60 -7.26 15.66
C ALA A 29 3.36 -6.96 14.82
N TYR A 30 2.17 -7.29 15.32
CA TYR A 30 0.91 -7.01 14.62
C TYR A 30 0.61 -5.51 14.53
N GLY A 31 0.97 -4.74 15.56
CA GLY A 31 0.80 -3.29 15.59
C GLY A 31 1.62 -2.57 14.52
N CYS A 32 2.88 -2.98 14.32
CA CYS A 32 3.72 -2.43 13.25
C CYS A 32 3.18 -2.76 11.86
N VAL A 33 2.76 -4.01 11.62
CA VAL A 33 2.14 -4.41 10.36
C VAL A 33 0.87 -3.60 10.11
N PHE A 34 -0.02 -3.50 11.10
CA PHE A 34 -1.23 -2.68 10.99
C PHE A 34 -0.91 -1.22 10.64
N LEU A 35 -0.02 -0.60 11.41
CA LEU A 35 0.28 0.82 11.28
C LEU A 35 0.87 1.16 9.91
N ILE A 36 1.80 0.35 9.42
CA ILE A 36 2.45 0.61 8.12
C ILE A 36 1.44 0.47 6.99
N ILE A 37 0.63 -0.61 6.98
CA ILE A 37 -0.40 -0.82 5.95
C ILE A 37 -1.46 0.28 6.03
N PHE A 38 -1.90 0.65 7.23
CA PHE A 38 -2.88 1.71 7.43
C PHE A 38 -2.38 3.07 6.93
N ILE A 39 -1.12 3.43 7.22
CA ILE A 39 -0.54 4.70 6.76
C ILE A 39 -0.36 4.69 5.25
N GLU A 40 0.12 3.59 4.66
CA GLU A 40 0.32 3.46 3.23
C GLU A 40 -0.98 3.63 2.44
N THR A 41 -2.06 3.00 2.89
CA THR A 41 -3.36 3.05 2.21
C THR A 41 -4.16 4.29 2.58
N GLY A 42 -4.05 4.75 3.83
CA GLY A 42 -4.85 5.84 4.39
C GLY A 42 -4.33 7.24 4.11
N VAL A 43 -3.04 7.36 3.81
CA VAL A 43 -2.43 8.68 3.64
C VAL A 43 -1.86 8.83 2.24
N VAL A 44 -2.55 9.58 1.39
CA VAL A 44 -2.15 9.85 -0.03
C VAL A 44 -0.72 10.41 -0.15
N PHE A 45 -0.16 10.93 0.94
CA PHE A 45 1.16 11.57 0.95
C PHE A 45 2.34 10.59 0.98
N PHE A 46 2.10 9.31 1.31
CA PHE A 46 3.14 8.29 1.47
C PHE A 46 2.96 7.10 0.52
N PRO A 47 2.85 7.31 -0.82
CA PRO A 47 2.64 6.22 -1.78
C PRO A 47 3.87 5.30 -1.95
N PHE A 48 4.92 5.50 -1.16
CA PHE A 48 6.19 4.81 -1.27
C PHE A 48 6.47 3.82 -0.12
N LEU A 49 5.50 3.63 0.79
CA LEU A 49 5.65 2.61 1.82
C LEU A 49 5.53 1.22 1.19
N PRO A 50 6.33 0.26 1.66
CA PRO A 50 6.45 -1.06 1.03
C PRO A 50 5.40 -2.06 1.53
N GLY A 51 4.08 -1.76 1.40
CA GLY A 51 3.01 -2.61 1.95
C GLY A 51 2.94 -3.98 1.30
N ASP A 52 3.11 -4.07 -0.03
CA ASP A 52 3.11 -5.35 -0.75
C ASP A 52 4.22 -6.27 -0.23
N SER A 53 5.44 -5.73 -0.11
CA SER A 53 6.58 -6.47 0.41
C SER A 53 6.47 -6.76 1.90
N LEU A 54 5.85 -5.87 2.68
CA LEU A 54 5.59 -6.11 4.09
C LEU A 54 4.59 -7.25 4.29
N LEU A 55 3.50 -7.29 3.51
CA LEU A 55 2.52 -8.38 3.55
C LEU A 55 3.16 -9.70 3.17
N PHE A 56 3.94 -9.71 2.10
CA PHE A 56 4.68 -10.90 1.67
C PHE A 56 5.67 -11.36 2.75
N ALA A 57 6.49 -10.46 3.28
CA ALA A 57 7.47 -10.78 4.33
C ALA A 57 6.78 -11.27 5.61
N SER A 58 5.68 -10.63 6.03
CA SER A 58 4.92 -11.08 7.20
C SER A 58 4.30 -12.46 6.99
N GLY A 59 3.83 -12.76 5.78
CA GLY A 59 3.37 -14.09 5.39
C GLY A 59 4.49 -15.14 5.45
N PHE A 60 5.68 -14.80 4.96
CA PHE A 60 6.88 -15.65 5.06
C PHE A 60 7.22 -15.96 6.53
N PHE A 61 7.20 -14.96 7.40
CA PHE A 61 7.41 -15.18 8.83
C PHE A 61 6.29 -15.98 9.50
N ALA A 62 5.04 -15.86 9.01
CA ALA A 62 3.93 -16.65 9.51
C ALA A 62 4.11 -18.15 9.19
N HIS A 63 4.67 -18.50 8.00
CA HIS A 63 5.03 -19.87 7.67
C HIS A 63 6.05 -20.45 8.66
N ASN A 64 7.01 -19.64 9.09
CA ASN A 64 8.07 -20.02 10.02
C ASN A 64 7.67 -19.85 11.50
N GLY A 65 6.39 -19.69 11.81
CA GLY A 65 5.87 -19.64 13.18
C GLY A 65 5.98 -18.27 13.88
N GLY A 66 6.45 -17.23 13.21
CA GLY A 66 6.59 -15.88 13.77
C GLY A 66 5.26 -15.13 13.93
N PHE A 67 4.25 -15.45 13.09
CA PHE A 67 2.89 -14.93 13.18
C PHE A 67 1.86 -16.07 13.12
N ASN A 68 0.74 -15.90 13.78
CA ASN A 68 -0.45 -16.70 13.44
C ASN A 68 -1.07 -16.15 12.16
N ILE A 69 -1.21 -16.99 11.13
CA ILE A 69 -1.65 -16.57 9.78
C ILE A 69 -3.06 -15.97 9.80
N VAL A 70 -3.98 -16.52 10.61
CA VAL A 70 -5.37 -16.02 10.70
C VAL A 70 -5.40 -14.64 11.34
N ALA A 71 -4.66 -14.44 12.43
CA ALA A 71 -4.54 -13.15 13.08
C ALA A 71 -3.87 -12.12 12.15
N LEU A 72 -2.82 -12.52 11.42
CA LEU A 72 -2.13 -11.66 10.46
C LEU A 72 -3.07 -11.19 9.34
N LEU A 73 -3.87 -12.12 8.78
CA LEU A 73 -4.87 -11.77 7.76
C LEU A 73 -5.91 -10.80 8.32
N ALA A 74 -6.44 -11.03 9.53
CA ALA A 74 -7.41 -10.14 10.15
C ALA A 74 -6.84 -8.72 10.38
N VAL A 75 -5.58 -8.63 10.82
CA VAL A 75 -4.86 -7.35 10.98
C VAL A 75 -4.66 -6.66 9.64
N ALA A 76 -4.22 -7.39 8.60
CA ALA A 76 -3.99 -6.85 7.27
C ALA A 76 -5.29 -6.34 6.62
N TRP A 77 -6.39 -7.11 6.73
CA TRP A 77 -7.71 -6.71 6.24
C TRP A 77 -8.20 -5.43 6.92
N SER A 78 -8.14 -5.41 8.25
CA SER A 78 -8.59 -4.24 9.00
C SER A 78 -7.76 -2.99 8.68
N ALA A 79 -6.44 -3.10 8.60
CA ALA A 79 -5.55 -1.99 8.27
C ALA A 79 -5.83 -1.45 6.86
N ALA A 80 -5.95 -2.34 5.85
CA ALA A 80 -6.20 -1.96 4.48
C ALA A 80 -7.58 -1.31 4.28
N ILE A 81 -8.62 -1.88 4.88
CA ILE A 81 -9.99 -1.36 4.76
C ILE A 81 -10.13 -0.01 5.47
N LEU A 82 -9.64 0.10 6.70
CA LEU A 82 -9.71 1.33 7.49
C LEU A 82 -8.81 2.43 6.90
N GLY A 83 -7.66 2.06 6.37
CA GLY A 83 -6.77 3.01 5.69
C GLY A 83 -7.46 3.66 4.49
N ASP A 84 -7.97 2.89 3.54
CA ASP A 84 -8.68 3.45 2.39
C ASP A 84 -9.96 4.20 2.77
N GLN A 85 -10.65 3.75 3.83
CA GLN A 85 -11.80 4.47 4.34
C GLN A 85 -11.39 5.87 4.84
N CYS A 86 -10.28 5.96 5.56
CA CYS A 86 -9.71 7.23 6.01
C CYS A 86 -9.33 8.11 4.81
N ASN A 87 -8.67 7.53 3.81
CA ASN A 87 -8.28 8.21 2.58
C ASN A 87 -9.48 8.76 1.79
N PHE A 88 -10.55 7.96 1.65
CA PHE A 88 -11.82 8.39 1.05
C PHE A 88 -12.42 9.57 1.81
N MET A 89 -12.47 9.50 3.15
CA MET A 89 -12.98 10.59 3.98
C MET A 89 -12.14 11.87 3.85
N ILE A 90 -10.81 11.75 3.81
CA ILE A 90 -9.93 12.89 3.57
C ILE A 90 -10.23 13.51 2.20
N GLY A 91 -10.41 12.70 1.16
CA GLY A 91 -10.82 13.15 -0.16
C GLY A 91 -12.16 13.88 -0.14
N HIS A 92 -13.15 13.31 0.53
CA HIS A 92 -14.50 13.86 0.62
C HIS A 92 -14.53 15.24 1.32
N PHE A 93 -13.89 15.35 2.49
CA PHE A 93 -13.97 16.58 3.29
C PHE A 93 -12.94 17.65 2.89
N PHE A 94 -11.77 17.23 2.48
CA PHE A 94 -10.61 18.12 2.29
C PHE A 94 -10.05 18.13 0.87
N GLY A 95 -10.50 17.24 -0.04
CA GLY A 95 -9.88 17.00 -1.34
C GLY A 95 -9.69 18.27 -2.16
N ARG A 96 -10.73 19.09 -2.33
CA ARG A 96 -10.65 20.35 -3.08
C ARG A 96 -9.66 21.33 -2.48
N LYS A 97 -9.62 21.46 -1.14
CA LYS A 97 -8.68 22.37 -0.43
C LYS A 97 -7.24 21.89 -0.56
N ILE A 98 -7.03 20.57 -0.49
CA ILE A 98 -5.70 19.97 -0.61
C ILE A 98 -5.14 20.19 -2.01
N ILE A 99 -5.93 19.94 -3.06
CA ILE A 99 -5.52 20.17 -4.45
C ILE A 99 -5.24 21.65 -4.70
N ALA A 100 -6.14 22.55 -4.27
CA ALA A 100 -5.98 23.99 -4.45
C ALA A 100 -4.74 24.55 -3.73
N SER A 101 -4.30 23.93 -2.63
CA SER A 101 -3.14 24.37 -1.88
C SER A 101 -1.80 24.18 -2.62
N GLY A 102 -1.73 23.28 -3.61
CA GLY A 102 -0.50 22.93 -4.33
C GLY A 102 0.64 22.37 -3.47
N LYS A 103 0.40 22.20 -2.15
CA LYS A 103 1.45 21.80 -1.19
C LYS A 103 1.80 20.30 -1.29
N VAL A 104 0.94 19.50 -1.89
CA VAL A 104 1.13 18.05 -1.95
C VAL A 104 1.77 17.66 -3.27
N LYS A 105 3.09 17.51 -3.25
CA LYS A 105 3.89 17.14 -4.44
C LYS A 105 3.46 15.82 -5.09
N ALA A 106 2.82 14.92 -4.33
CA ALA A 106 2.30 13.66 -4.87
C ALA A 106 1.05 13.84 -5.73
N MET A 107 0.27 14.93 -5.52
CA MET A 107 -0.97 15.23 -6.25
C MET A 107 -0.70 16.10 -7.48
N THR A 108 -0.03 15.53 -8.48
CA THR A 108 0.13 16.23 -9.75
C THR A 108 -1.17 16.18 -10.56
N PRO A 109 -1.49 17.23 -11.37
CA PRO A 109 -2.68 17.23 -12.24
C PRO A 109 -2.78 15.98 -13.11
N GLU A 110 -1.64 15.47 -13.59
CA GLU A 110 -1.58 14.25 -14.41
C GLU A 110 -2.05 13.01 -13.64
N ARG A 111 -1.65 12.87 -12.37
CA ARG A 111 -2.02 11.72 -11.52
C ARG A 111 -3.49 11.78 -11.13
N ILE A 112 -3.99 12.97 -10.82
CA ILE A 112 -5.40 13.21 -10.54
C ILE A 112 -6.21 12.79 -11.75
N LYS A 113 -5.87 13.30 -12.95
CA LYS A 113 -6.57 12.98 -14.18
C LYS A 113 -6.55 11.48 -14.51
N LYS A 114 -5.41 10.81 -14.36
CA LYS A 114 -5.32 9.34 -14.55
C LYS A 114 -6.28 8.58 -13.62
N SER A 115 -6.43 9.03 -12.39
CA SER A 115 -7.33 8.39 -11.42
C SER A 115 -8.79 8.72 -11.72
N GLU A 116 -9.10 9.92 -12.19
CA GLU A 116 -10.42 10.29 -12.68
C GLU A 116 -10.79 9.47 -13.92
N ASP A 117 -9.92 9.42 -14.94
CA ASP A 117 -10.13 8.62 -16.16
C ASP A 117 -10.33 7.13 -15.82
N PHE A 118 -9.62 6.63 -14.81
CA PHE A 118 -9.75 5.25 -14.35
C PHE A 118 -11.10 5.02 -13.64
N LEU A 119 -11.55 5.96 -12.81
CA LEU A 119 -12.87 5.91 -12.17
C LEU A 119 -13.99 6.02 -13.20
N ASP A 120 -13.88 6.90 -14.19
CA ASP A 120 -14.87 7.08 -15.25
C ASP A 120 -15.00 5.81 -16.11
N LYS A 121 -13.86 5.15 -16.40
CA LYS A 121 -13.84 3.92 -17.19
C LYS A 121 -14.41 2.71 -16.45
N TRP A 122 -14.08 2.55 -15.18
CA TRP A 122 -14.35 1.33 -14.41
C TRP A 122 -15.44 1.51 -13.35
N GLY A 123 -15.92 2.72 -13.13
CA GLY A 123 -16.92 3.03 -12.11
C GLY A 123 -16.51 2.52 -10.71
N HIS A 124 -17.45 1.88 -10.02
CA HIS A 124 -17.19 1.34 -8.68
C HIS A 124 -16.12 0.24 -8.65
N LEU A 125 -15.95 -0.52 -9.75
CA LEU A 125 -14.91 -1.53 -9.88
C LEU A 125 -13.49 -0.93 -9.83
N ALA A 126 -13.34 0.37 -10.13
CA ALA A 126 -12.07 1.06 -10.03
C ALA A 126 -11.48 1.00 -8.60
N ILE A 127 -12.34 0.97 -7.57
CA ILE A 127 -11.89 0.87 -6.18
C ILE A 127 -11.21 -0.50 -5.93
N PHE A 128 -11.80 -1.57 -6.45
CA PHE A 128 -11.24 -2.92 -6.34
C PHE A 128 -9.98 -3.08 -7.19
N LEU A 129 -10.08 -2.77 -8.49
CA LEU A 129 -8.98 -2.96 -9.45
C LEU A 129 -7.80 -2.04 -9.19
N GLY A 130 -8.07 -0.82 -8.73
CA GLY A 130 -7.06 0.19 -8.44
C GLY A 130 -6.02 -0.28 -7.42
N ARG A 131 -6.39 -1.17 -6.49
CA ARG A 131 -5.48 -1.72 -5.48
C ARG A 131 -4.30 -2.48 -6.05
N PHE A 132 -4.46 -3.08 -7.22
CA PHE A 132 -3.40 -3.85 -7.89
C PHE A 132 -2.45 -2.97 -8.70
N PHE A 133 -2.73 -1.67 -8.80
CA PHE A 133 -1.87 -0.70 -9.49
C PHE A 133 -1.22 0.24 -8.47
N PRO A 134 0.10 0.13 -8.23
CA PRO A 134 0.79 0.81 -7.13
C PRO A 134 0.54 2.32 -7.03
N PHE A 135 0.32 3.02 -8.16
CA PHE A 135 0.03 4.46 -8.15
C PHE A 135 -1.43 4.78 -7.97
N ILE A 136 -2.27 3.96 -8.58
CA ILE A 136 -3.71 4.23 -8.66
C ILE A 136 -4.34 3.96 -7.30
N ARG A 137 -3.83 2.96 -6.56
CA ARG A 137 -4.43 2.49 -5.31
C ARG A 137 -4.61 3.55 -4.23
N THR A 138 -3.65 4.46 -4.08
CA THR A 138 -3.73 5.52 -3.06
C THR A 138 -4.55 6.73 -3.52
N PHE A 139 -4.61 6.95 -4.84
CA PHE A 139 -5.34 8.09 -5.41
C PHE A 139 -6.82 7.80 -5.64
N VAL A 140 -7.18 6.57 -6.04
CA VAL A 140 -8.57 6.21 -6.35
C VAL A 140 -9.52 6.42 -5.18
N PRO A 141 -9.24 5.98 -3.93
CA PRO A 141 -10.09 6.27 -2.78
C PRO A 141 -10.26 7.77 -2.52
N PHE A 142 -9.16 8.52 -2.63
CA PHE A 142 -9.19 9.97 -2.44
C PHE A 142 -10.04 10.69 -3.50
N ILE A 143 -9.82 10.37 -4.79
CA ILE A 143 -10.55 10.97 -5.91
C ILE A 143 -12.03 10.55 -5.88
N ALA A 144 -12.33 9.30 -5.52
CA ALA A 144 -13.70 8.83 -5.35
C ALA A 144 -14.43 9.61 -4.25
N GLY A 145 -13.75 9.86 -3.11
CA GLY A 145 -14.28 10.71 -2.04
C GLY A 145 -14.52 12.15 -2.49
N MET A 146 -13.55 12.75 -3.19
CA MET A 146 -13.62 14.10 -3.70
C MET A 146 -14.70 14.26 -4.78
N GLY A 147 -14.86 13.26 -5.64
CA GLY A 147 -15.86 13.21 -6.72
C GLY A 147 -17.28 12.92 -6.22
N GLY A 148 -17.47 12.71 -4.90
CA GLY A 148 -18.80 12.51 -4.32
C GLY A 148 -19.38 11.11 -4.54
N MET A 149 -18.51 10.09 -4.74
CA MET A 149 -18.96 8.70 -4.79
C MET A 149 -19.77 8.35 -3.54
N HIS A 150 -20.89 7.62 -3.73
CA HIS A 150 -21.71 7.21 -2.60
C HIS A 150 -20.95 6.25 -1.68
N TRP A 151 -20.90 6.56 -0.39
CA TRP A 151 -20.12 5.85 0.63
C TRP A 151 -20.36 4.33 0.65
N ARG A 152 -21.62 3.88 0.51
CA ARG A 152 -21.94 2.44 0.50
C ARG A 152 -21.30 1.71 -0.66
N ASN A 153 -21.27 2.31 -1.85
CA ASN A 153 -20.63 1.72 -3.03
C ASN A 153 -19.12 1.63 -2.83
N PHE A 154 -18.52 2.69 -2.29
CA PHE A 154 -17.10 2.67 -1.96
C PHE A 154 -16.77 1.55 -0.99
N VAL A 155 -17.49 1.43 0.15
CA VAL A 155 -17.20 0.43 1.20
C VAL A 155 -17.25 -0.99 0.67
N ILE A 156 -18.24 -1.35 -0.15
CA ILE A 156 -18.37 -2.71 -0.69
C ILE A 156 -17.11 -3.08 -1.49
N PHE A 157 -16.71 -2.25 -2.45
CA PHE A 157 -15.54 -2.53 -3.30
C PHE A 157 -14.22 -2.36 -2.55
N ASN A 158 -14.17 -1.49 -1.55
CA ASN A 158 -13.05 -1.34 -0.64
C ASN A 158 -12.82 -2.61 0.20
N VAL A 159 -13.88 -3.15 0.80
CA VAL A 159 -13.79 -4.40 1.59
C VAL A 159 -13.34 -5.56 0.72
N LEU A 160 -14.00 -5.76 -0.44
CA LEU A 160 -13.63 -6.83 -1.37
C LEU A 160 -12.17 -6.69 -1.84
N GLY A 161 -11.78 -5.49 -2.24
CA GLY A 161 -10.42 -5.23 -2.70
C GLY A 161 -9.39 -5.37 -1.58
N GLY A 162 -9.69 -4.85 -0.38
CA GLY A 162 -8.83 -4.95 0.79
C GLY A 162 -8.55 -6.38 1.21
N ILE A 163 -9.61 -7.19 1.32
CA ILE A 163 -9.49 -8.61 1.63
C ILE A 163 -8.68 -9.33 0.54
N THR A 164 -9.05 -9.16 -0.73
CA THR A 164 -8.40 -9.88 -1.84
C THR A 164 -6.91 -9.53 -1.93
N TRP A 165 -6.59 -8.23 -2.00
CA TRP A 165 -5.21 -7.76 -2.14
C TRP A 165 -4.32 -8.24 -0.99
N SER A 166 -4.70 -7.99 0.26
CA SER A 166 -3.87 -8.36 1.41
C SER A 166 -3.77 -9.87 1.59
N THR A 167 -4.84 -10.63 1.29
CA THR A 167 -4.81 -12.09 1.32
C THR A 167 -3.84 -12.64 0.28
N VAL A 168 -3.89 -12.15 -0.95
CA VAL A 168 -3.00 -12.60 -2.03
C VAL A 168 -1.53 -12.43 -1.64
N PHE A 169 -1.13 -11.22 -1.24
CA PHE A 169 0.28 -10.97 -0.88
C PHE A 169 0.71 -11.73 0.37
N THR A 170 -0.12 -11.80 1.40
CA THR A 170 0.19 -12.54 2.63
C THR A 170 0.30 -14.04 2.38
N LEU A 171 -0.63 -14.64 1.63
CA LEU A 171 -0.59 -16.08 1.31
C LEU A 171 0.53 -16.42 0.33
N LEU A 172 0.85 -15.56 -0.63
CA LEU A 172 2.05 -15.74 -1.44
C LEU A 172 3.28 -15.86 -0.55
N GLY A 173 3.48 -14.92 0.38
CA GLY A 173 4.58 -15.00 1.33
C GLY A 173 4.55 -16.28 2.18
N TYR A 174 3.36 -16.67 2.66
CA TYR A 174 3.18 -17.86 3.48
C TYR A 174 3.55 -19.15 2.73
N PHE A 175 3.04 -19.37 1.52
CA PHE A 175 3.30 -20.58 0.74
C PHE A 175 4.73 -20.61 0.19
N PHE A 176 5.25 -19.49 -0.28
CA PHE A 176 6.63 -19.41 -0.75
C PHE A 176 7.65 -19.49 0.40
N GLY A 177 7.27 -19.15 1.64
CA GLY A 177 8.11 -19.24 2.82
C GLY A 177 8.63 -20.65 3.14
N GLY A 178 7.95 -21.70 2.64
CA GLY A 178 8.39 -23.09 2.75
C GLY A 178 9.43 -23.54 1.72
N ILE A 179 9.73 -22.72 0.71
CA ILE A 179 10.65 -23.08 -0.38
C ILE A 179 12.08 -22.75 0.01
N PRO A 180 13.04 -23.71 0.04
CA PRO A 180 14.42 -23.46 0.45
C PRO A 180 15.09 -22.34 -0.34
N PHE A 181 14.90 -22.29 -1.65
CA PHE A 181 15.42 -21.23 -2.50
C PHE A 181 14.95 -19.82 -2.06
N VAL A 182 13.69 -19.70 -1.64
CA VAL A 182 13.12 -18.43 -1.15
C VAL A 182 13.71 -18.04 0.20
N GLN A 183 13.98 -19.01 1.06
CA GLN A 183 14.60 -18.77 2.36
C GLN A 183 16.05 -18.29 2.23
N GLU A 184 16.79 -18.85 1.28
CA GLU A 184 18.19 -18.45 1.00
C GLU A 184 18.26 -17.08 0.30
N HIS A 185 17.26 -16.75 -0.57
CA HIS A 185 17.28 -15.53 -1.37
C HIS A 185 16.18 -14.53 -0.97
N PHE A 186 15.75 -14.58 0.30
CA PHE A 186 14.64 -13.75 0.81
C PHE A 186 14.85 -12.26 0.54
N GLU A 187 16.05 -11.75 0.77
CA GLU A 187 16.37 -10.33 0.54
C GLU A 187 16.23 -9.93 -0.93
N LEU A 188 16.70 -10.78 -1.85
CA LEU A 188 16.56 -10.54 -3.29
C LEU A 188 15.09 -10.53 -3.72
N LEU A 189 14.26 -11.39 -3.16
CA LEU A 189 12.82 -11.43 -3.44
C LEU A 189 12.12 -10.17 -2.93
N ILE A 190 12.42 -9.73 -1.72
CA ILE A 190 11.85 -8.48 -1.18
C ILE A 190 12.29 -7.29 -2.02
N ILE A 191 13.58 -7.19 -2.36
CA ILE A 191 14.09 -6.15 -3.26
C ILE A 191 13.38 -6.20 -4.61
N GLY A 192 13.15 -7.40 -5.16
CA GLY A 192 12.41 -7.60 -6.39
C GLY A 192 10.97 -7.10 -6.32
N ILE A 193 10.23 -7.42 -5.25
CA ILE A 193 8.86 -6.95 -5.03
C ILE A 193 8.84 -5.42 -4.87
N VAL A 194 9.75 -4.86 -4.07
CA VAL A 194 9.90 -3.40 -3.91
C VAL A 194 10.23 -2.74 -5.25
N ALA A 195 11.16 -3.32 -6.01
CA ALA A 195 11.53 -2.79 -7.33
C ALA A 195 10.34 -2.79 -8.29
N VAL A 196 9.60 -3.89 -8.38
CA VAL A 196 8.38 -3.97 -9.23
C VAL A 196 7.35 -2.92 -8.82
N SER A 197 7.21 -2.65 -7.53
CA SER A 197 6.30 -1.61 -7.00
C SER A 197 6.81 -0.19 -7.27
N ILE A 198 8.12 0.04 -7.26
CA ILE A 198 8.74 1.38 -7.40
C ILE A 198 9.09 1.71 -8.86
N ILE A 199 9.49 0.75 -9.70
CA ILE A 199 9.91 1.00 -11.08
C ILE A 199 8.87 1.79 -11.89
N PRO A 200 7.58 1.47 -11.89
CA PRO A 200 6.57 2.26 -12.60
C PRO A 200 6.54 3.72 -12.13
N THR A 201 6.82 3.95 -10.84
CA THR A 201 6.92 5.28 -10.22
C THR A 201 8.07 6.07 -10.78
N VAL A 202 9.25 5.48 -10.76
CA VAL A 202 10.48 6.11 -11.23
C VAL A 202 10.40 6.39 -12.72
N VAL A 203 9.93 5.42 -13.52
CA VAL A 203 9.73 5.59 -14.97
C VAL A 203 8.74 6.71 -15.28
N GLY A 204 7.63 6.79 -14.55
CA GLY A 204 6.66 7.88 -14.69
C GLY A 204 7.25 9.25 -14.38
N LEU A 205 8.06 9.35 -13.31
CA LEU A 205 8.74 10.59 -12.92
C LEU A 205 9.81 11.02 -13.91
N VAL A 206 10.59 10.05 -14.43
CA VAL A 206 11.64 10.31 -15.44
C VAL A 206 11.01 10.78 -16.75
N LYS A 207 9.96 10.10 -17.22
CA LYS A 207 9.22 10.53 -18.43
C LYS A 207 8.62 11.93 -18.29
N ALA A 208 8.05 12.26 -17.12
CA ALA A 208 7.51 13.58 -16.87
C ALA A 208 8.59 14.69 -16.83
N LYS A 209 9.81 14.37 -16.38
CA LYS A 209 10.96 15.30 -16.45
C LYS A 209 11.50 15.49 -17.86
N LEU A 210 11.57 14.42 -18.63
CA LEU A 210 12.08 14.47 -20.02
C LEU A 210 11.09 15.15 -20.96
N GLY A 211 9.78 14.96 -20.77
CA GLY A 211 8.75 15.64 -21.57
C GLY A 211 8.66 17.15 -21.34
N LYS A 212 9.16 17.67 -20.20
CA LYS A 212 9.25 19.13 -19.93
C LYS A 212 10.47 19.81 -20.57
N LYS A 213 11.40 19.07 -21.17
CA LYS A 213 12.58 19.65 -21.84
C LYS A 213 12.37 19.91 -23.33
N ASN A 214 11.24 19.50 -23.88
CA ASN A 214 10.94 19.60 -25.33
C ASN A 214 9.74 20.51 -25.63
N VAL A 215 9.43 21.48 -24.74
CA VAL A 215 8.47 22.58 -25.01
C VAL A 215 9.12 23.90 -24.69
#